data_e9afc7a69ec366521d2e33599156cbef
#
_entry.id   e9afc7a69ec366521d2e33599156cbef
#
_cell.length_a   1.000
_cell.length_b   1.000
_cell.length_c   1.000
_cell.angle_alpha   90.00
_cell.angle_beta   90.00
_cell.angle_gamma   90.00
#
_symmetry.space_group_name_H-M   'P 1'
#
loop_
_entity.id
_entity.type
_entity.pdbx_description
1 polymer ?
#
loop_
_entity_poly.entity_id
_entity_poly.type
_entity_poly.pdbx_seq_one_letter_code
_entity_poly.pdbx_strand_id
1 'polypeptide(L)'
;MDFFPDQNIDPDPGYGHSGANPNASRTRNACSRDFPSTDPSFYYAPMTRFGPGPEDCRATGAVAYIDSYDLRPWRPDPKWNPAGYDGLPVGNRTALHLIANQMGGANGTRRNFVAGYQDPANSPHMRSLESDITRVVKSQERVVLGVVPVCGEDPAISTEIRMPAVGGRGYRLNCAVYNRPTGGYSCSERSSGENPSIP
;
A
#
# COMPACT_ATOMS: atom_id res chain seq x y z
N MET A 1 -19.33 -0.55 -2.81
CA MET A 1 -18.24 0.28 -3.37
C MET A 1 -17.06 -0.66 -3.53
N ASP A 2 -16.86 -1.16 -4.77
CA ASP A 2 -15.80 -2.14 -5.04
C ASP A 2 -14.47 -1.39 -5.08
N PHE A 3 -13.60 -1.67 -4.12
CA PHE A 3 -12.29 -1.01 -4.00
C PHE A 3 -11.27 -1.49 -5.04
N PHE A 4 -11.58 -2.59 -5.72
CA PHE A 4 -10.74 -3.11 -6.80
C PHE A 4 -11.59 -3.31 -8.04
N PRO A 5 -11.19 -2.77 -9.21
CA PRO A 5 -11.82 -3.19 -10.46
C PRO A 5 -11.57 -4.69 -10.64
N ASP A 6 -12.57 -5.39 -11.16
CA ASP A 6 -12.56 -6.82 -11.50
C ASP A 6 -11.21 -7.23 -12.09
N GLN A 7 -10.30 -7.69 -11.24
CA GLN A 7 -9.11 -8.39 -11.66
C GLN A 7 -9.52 -9.85 -11.68
N ASN A 8 -9.57 -10.45 -12.85
CA ASN A 8 -9.71 -11.89 -13.04
C ASN A 8 -8.72 -12.58 -12.09
N ILE A 9 -9.19 -12.97 -10.91
CA ILE A 9 -8.44 -13.79 -9.97
C ILE A 9 -8.46 -15.18 -10.59
N ASP A 10 -7.39 -15.53 -11.29
CA ASP A 10 -7.15 -16.92 -11.66
C ASP A 10 -7.19 -17.75 -10.37
N PRO A 11 -8.13 -18.69 -10.22
CA PRO A 11 -8.16 -19.54 -9.04
C PRO A 11 -6.88 -20.38 -9.08
N ASP A 12 -6.15 -20.34 -7.97
CA ASP A 12 -4.97 -21.17 -7.70
C ASP A 12 -5.27 -22.63 -8.12
N PRO A 13 -4.59 -23.19 -9.13
CA PRO A 13 -4.85 -24.55 -9.55
C PRO A 13 -4.39 -25.49 -8.46
N GLY A 14 -5.38 -26.12 -7.85
CA GLY A 14 -5.32 -27.01 -6.72
C GLY A 14 -4.18 -28.00 -6.68
N TYR A 15 -3.85 -28.41 -5.47
CA TYR A 15 -3.04 -29.56 -5.10
C TYR A 15 -3.36 -30.79 -5.96
N GLY A 16 -2.56 -30.99 -7.00
CA GLY A 16 -2.47 -32.22 -7.78
C GLY A 16 -1.16 -32.91 -7.48
N HIS A 17 -1.18 -34.00 -6.74
CA HIS A 17 -0.06 -34.91 -6.62
C HIS A 17 0.23 -35.52 -7.97
N SER A 18 1.38 -35.20 -8.60
CA SER A 18 2.02 -36.08 -9.59
C SER A 18 3.49 -35.71 -9.76
N GLY A 19 4.35 -36.73 -9.58
CA GLY A 19 5.67 -36.97 -10.13
C GLY A 19 6.65 -35.81 -10.15
N ALA A 20 7.39 -35.58 -9.07
CA ALA A 20 8.44 -34.59 -9.01
C ALA A 20 9.59 -34.96 -9.97
N ASN A 21 9.81 -34.15 -11.00
CA ASN A 21 11.07 -34.09 -11.72
C ASN A 21 12.10 -33.38 -10.81
N PRO A 22 13.18 -34.06 -10.34
CA PRO A 22 14.11 -33.46 -9.37
C PRO A 22 14.98 -32.33 -9.95
N ASN A 23 14.91 -32.06 -11.26
CA ASN A 23 15.66 -31.01 -11.93
C ASN A 23 14.78 -29.83 -12.41
N ALA A 24 13.52 -29.78 -12.07
CA ALA A 24 12.76 -28.53 -12.23
C ALA A 24 13.36 -27.52 -11.25
N SER A 25 14.20 -26.64 -11.75
CA SER A 25 14.69 -25.46 -11.07
C SER A 25 13.49 -24.81 -10.38
N ARG A 26 13.45 -24.88 -9.05
CA ARG A 26 12.48 -24.16 -8.22
C ARG A 26 12.77 -22.68 -8.30
N THR A 27 12.50 -22.05 -9.40
CA THR A 27 12.21 -20.63 -9.45
C THR A 27 10.90 -20.42 -8.71
N ARG A 28 10.95 -20.63 -7.39
CA ARG A 28 9.87 -20.15 -6.52
C ARG A 28 9.71 -18.69 -6.83
N ASN A 29 8.56 -18.33 -7.32
CA ASN A 29 8.17 -16.96 -7.58
C ASN A 29 8.60 -16.10 -6.38
N ALA A 30 9.58 -15.21 -6.56
CA ALA A 30 9.98 -14.31 -5.47
C ALA A 30 8.79 -13.48 -5.00
N CYS A 31 7.80 -13.25 -5.88
CA CYS A 31 6.52 -12.63 -5.59
C CYS A 31 5.66 -13.45 -4.60
N SER A 32 5.88 -14.76 -4.47
CA SER A 32 5.10 -15.64 -3.59
C SER A 32 5.79 -15.92 -2.24
N ARG A 33 7.03 -15.44 -2.04
CA ARG A 33 7.79 -15.66 -0.79
C ARG A 33 7.38 -14.74 0.34
N ASP A 34 6.53 -13.79 0.05
CA ASP A 34 6.12 -12.80 1.03
C ASP A 34 4.95 -13.32 1.85
N PHE A 35 5.09 -13.30 3.15
CA PHE A 35 4.05 -13.79 4.05
C PHE A 35 2.92 -12.76 4.11
N PRO A 36 1.65 -13.18 3.94
CA PRO A 36 0.52 -12.30 4.18
C PRO A 36 0.53 -11.84 5.65
N SER A 37 -0.05 -10.68 5.90
CA SER A 37 -0.29 -10.24 7.27
C SER A 37 -1.10 -11.29 8.01
N THR A 38 -0.71 -11.59 9.24
CA THR A 38 -1.49 -12.44 10.14
C THR A 38 -2.58 -11.66 10.87
N ASP A 39 -2.54 -10.32 10.78
CA ASP A 39 -3.54 -9.45 11.37
C ASP A 39 -4.72 -9.28 10.41
N PRO A 40 -5.94 -9.72 10.79
CA PRO A 40 -7.12 -9.67 9.93
C PRO A 40 -7.57 -8.23 9.59
N SER A 41 -7.11 -7.23 10.33
CA SER A 41 -7.40 -5.82 10.06
C SER A 41 -6.63 -5.27 8.85
N PHE A 42 -5.60 -6.00 8.38
CA PHE A 42 -4.73 -5.54 7.29
C PHE A 42 -4.64 -6.59 6.19
N TYR A 43 -5.16 -6.25 5.04
CA TYR A 43 -5.04 -7.06 3.82
C TYR A 43 -4.05 -6.41 2.86
N TYR A 44 -3.05 -7.16 2.43
CA TYR A 44 -2.11 -6.76 1.39
C TYR A 44 -2.33 -7.66 0.17
N ALA A 45 -2.70 -7.04 -0.95
CA ALA A 45 -2.94 -7.78 -2.18
C ALA A 45 -1.69 -8.54 -2.65
N PRO A 46 -1.83 -9.65 -3.37
CA PRO A 46 -0.71 -10.37 -3.94
C PRO A 46 0.16 -9.46 -4.79
N MET A 47 1.48 -9.63 -4.72
CA MET A 47 2.40 -8.91 -5.59
C MET A 47 2.23 -9.36 -7.03
N THR A 48 2.38 -8.44 -7.97
CA THR A 48 2.40 -8.76 -9.40
C THR A 48 3.82 -8.78 -9.94
N ARG A 49 4.10 -9.73 -10.83
CA ARG A 49 5.36 -9.81 -11.56
C ARG A 49 5.28 -8.91 -12.79
N PHE A 50 6.34 -8.15 -13.06
CA PHE A 50 6.41 -7.28 -14.23
C PHE A 50 7.63 -7.56 -15.15
N GLY A 51 8.55 -8.45 -14.74
CA GLY A 51 9.74 -8.82 -15.51
C GLY A 51 10.26 -10.22 -15.16
N PRO A 52 11.34 -10.67 -15.81
CA PRO A 52 11.89 -12.02 -15.64
C PRO A 52 12.71 -12.20 -14.37
N GLY A 53 13.18 -11.12 -13.76
CA GLY A 53 14.06 -11.14 -12.59
C GLY A 53 13.35 -11.61 -11.32
N PRO A 54 14.10 -12.15 -10.35
CA PRO A 54 13.53 -12.61 -9.08
C PRO A 54 12.95 -11.46 -8.25
N GLU A 55 13.45 -10.25 -8.43
CA GLU A 55 13.01 -9.05 -7.73
C GLU A 55 11.99 -8.21 -8.52
N ASP A 56 11.59 -8.66 -9.73
CA ASP A 56 10.63 -7.96 -10.59
C ASP A 56 9.19 -8.18 -10.11
N CYS A 57 8.97 -7.88 -8.85
CA CYS A 57 7.67 -7.98 -8.19
C CYS A 57 7.34 -6.67 -7.48
N ARG A 58 6.11 -6.20 -7.65
CA ARG A 58 5.63 -4.99 -6.99
C ARG A 58 4.36 -5.22 -6.21
N ALA A 59 4.16 -4.43 -5.16
CA ALA A 59 2.89 -4.37 -4.45
C ALA A 59 1.79 -3.82 -5.36
N THR A 60 0.57 -4.32 -5.21
CA THR A 60 -0.58 -3.95 -6.05
C THR A 60 -1.66 -3.21 -5.28
N GLY A 61 -1.61 -3.25 -3.95
CA GLY A 61 -2.54 -2.51 -3.10
C GLY A 61 -2.66 -3.10 -1.70
N ALA A 62 -3.36 -2.35 -0.86
CA ALA A 62 -3.66 -2.77 0.50
C ALA A 62 -5.02 -2.20 0.94
N VAL A 63 -5.66 -2.89 1.88
CA VAL A 63 -6.85 -2.42 2.60
C VAL A 63 -6.59 -2.57 4.09
N ALA A 64 -6.96 -1.56 4.87
CA ALA A 64 -6.86 -1.59 6.32
C ALA A 64 -8.20 -1.17 6.95
N TYR A 65 -8.58 -1.90 7.99
CA TYR A 65 -9.67 -1.55 8.90
C TYR A 65 -9.02 -0.99 10.16
N ILE A 66 -8.98 0.33 10.29
CA ILE A 66 -8.18 1.02 11.30
C ILE A 66 -9.07 1.51 12.43
N ASP A 67 -8.72 1.17 13.65
CA ASP A 67 -9.29 1.76 14.86
C ASP A 67 -8.18 2.32 15.78
N SER A 68 -8.58 2.87 16.93
CA SER A 68 -7.62 3.51 17.84
C SER A 68 -6.60 2.55 18.45
N TYR A 69 -6.87 1.25 18.47
CA TYR A 69 -5.94 0.23 18.97
C TYR A 69 -4.86 -0.12 17.94
N ASP A 70 -5.07 0.17 16.66
CA ASP A 70 -4.11 -0.07 15.61
C ASP A 70 -3.01 1.01 15.55
N LEU A 71 -3.28 2.17 16.13
CA LEU A 71 -2.31 3.27 16.13
C LEU A 71 -1.05 2.88 16.91
N ARG A 72 0.09 2.97 16.25
CA ARG A 72 1.40 2.56 16.79
C ARG A 72 2.36 3.74 16.87
N PRO A 73 3.33 3.72 17.80
CA PRO A 73 4.48 4.61 17.68
C PRO A 73 5.26 4.29 16.41
N TRP A 74 5.94 5.29 15.88
CA TRP A 74 6.82 5.13 14.72
C TRP A 74 7.82 3.99 14.93
N ARG A 75 8.09 3.23 13.87
CA ARG A 75 9.11 2.18 13.81
C ARG A 75 10.06 2.44 12.62
N PRO A 76 11.31 2.00 12.69
CA PRO A 76 12.24 2.12 11.57
C PRO A 76 11.71 1.49 10.29
N ASP A 77 12.11 2.05 9.17
CA ASP A 77 11.81 1.51 7.85
C ASP A 77 12.38 0.09 7.66
N PRO A 78 11.84 -0.68 6.72
CA PRO A 78 12.37 -2.00 6.42
C PRO A 78 13.82 -1.91 5.90
N LYS A 79 14.60 -2.96 6.16
CA LYS A 79 16.00 -3.07 5.69
C LYS A 79 16.11 -3.62 4.25
N TRP A 80 15.14 -3.32 3.40
CA TRP A 80 15.12 -3.78 2.01
C TRP A 80 14.41 -2.74 1.12
N ASN A 81 14.76 -2.73 -0.16
CA ASN A 81 14.23 -1.79 -1.13
C ASN A 81 13.12 -2.45 -1.97
N PRO A 82 11.99 -1.78 -2.23
CA PRO A 82 11.00 -2.26 -3.19
C PRO A 82 11.54 -2.18 -4.63
N ALA A 83 10.92 -2.92 -5.54
CA ALA A 83 11.22 -2.83 -6.96
C ALA A 83 11.15 -1.37 -7.45
N GLY A 84 12.05 -0.98 -8.35
CA GLY A 84 12.15 0.38 -8.87
C GLY A 84 12.88 1.38 -7.97
N TYR A 85 13.24 1.00 -6.73
CA TYR A 85 13.89 1.92 -5.77
C TYR A 85 15.18 2.53 -6.33
N ASP A 86 16.03 1.71 -6.97
CA ASP A 86 17.32 2.17 -7.51
C ASP A 86 17.18 3.00 -8.80
N GLY A 87 16.02 2.98 -9.45
CA GLY A 87 15.66 3.87 -10.55
C GLY A 87 15.32 5.29 -10.12
N LEU A 88 15.13 5.54 -8.82
CA LEU A 88 14.83 6.86 -8.28
C LEU A 88 16.10 7.63 -7.87
N PRO A 89 16.07 8.98 -7.88
CA PRO A 89 17.23 9.80 -7.53
C PRO A 89 17.76 9.53 -6.13
N VAL A 90 19.06 9.31 -6.01
CA VAL A 90 19.74 9.18 -4.71
C VAL A 90 19.51 10.46 -3.88
N GLY A 91 19.14 10.28 -2.62
CA GLY A 91 18.84 11.40 -1.71
C GLY A 91 17.36 11.81 -1.70
N ASN A 92 16.55 11.37 -2.69
CA ASN A 92 15.11 11.63 -2.72
C ASN A 92 14.30 10.37 -3.04
N ARG A 93 14.72 9.23 -2.54
CA ARG A 93 14.01 7.94 -2.72
C ARG A 93 13.69 7.31 -1.38
N THR A 94 12.55 6.63 -1.30
CA THR A 94 12.10 5.95 -0.10
C THR A 94 11.35 4.65 -0.44
N ALA A 95 11.35 3.71 0.49
CA ALA A 95 10.38 2.60 0.52
C ALA A 95 9.07 3.16 1.09
N LEU A 96 8.16 3.53 0.22
CA LEU A 96 6.92 4.20 0.55
C LEU A 96 5.90 3.17 1.02
N HIS A 97 5.40 3.32 2.25
CA HIS A 97 4.35 2.45 2.79
C HIS A 97 3.02 2.67 2.06
N LEU A 98 2.30 1.60 1.75
CA LEU A 98 0.89 1.69 1.35
C LEU A 98 0.03 1.98 2.58
N ILE A 99 0.16 1.20 3.63
CA ILE A 99 -0.43 1.50 4.94
C ILE A 99 0.69 1.92 5.88
N ALA A 100 0.62 3.16 6.35
CA ALA A 100 1.63 3.73 7.22
C ALA A 100 1.83 2.92 8.51
N ASN A 101 3.08 2.80 8.94
CA ASN A 101 3.42 2.09 10.17
C ASN A 101 2.69 2.64 11.40
N GLN A 102 2.52 3.96 11.50
CA GLN A 102 1.78 4.61 12.58
C GLN A 102 0.29 4.25 12.63
N MET A 103 -0.27 3.73 11.53
CA MET A 103 -1.64 3.23 11.42
C MET A 103 -1.71 1.69 11.52
N GLY A 104 -0.66 1.03 12.00
CA GLY A 104 -0.59 -0.41 12.16
C GLY A 104 -0.01 -1.17 10.97
N GLY A 105 0.33 -0.48 9.88
CA GLY A 105 0.88 -1.10 8.67
C GLY A 105 2.15 -1.91 8.93
N ALA A 106 2.25 -3.08 8.33
CA ALA A 106 3.31 -4.03 8.57
C ALA A 106 4.63 -3.64 7.87
N ASN A 107 5.74 -3.67 8.62
CA ASN A 107 7.10 -3.48 8.08
C ASN A 107 7.74 -4.78 7.58
N GLY A 108 7.17 -5.93 7.91
CA GLY A 108 7.71 -7.26 7.59
C GLY A 108 7.26 -7.83 6.24
N THR A 109 6.33 -7.20 5.55
CA THR A 109 5.84 -7.67 4.24
C THR A 109 6.21 -6.70 3.12
N ARG A 110 6.78 -7.22 2.04
CA ARG A 110 7.09 -6.43 0.83
C ARG A 110 5.83 -5.90 0.14
N ARG A 111 4.67 -6.53 0.39
CA ARG A 111 3.37 -6.13 -0.17
C ARG A 111 2.90 -4.76 0.32
N ASN A 112 3.49 -4.25 1.41
CA ASN A 112 3.17 -2.93 1.95
C ASN A 112 4.05 -1.81 1.40
N PHE A 113 4.90 -2.05 0.40
CA PHE A 113 5.87 -1.05 -0.02
C PHE A 113 5.97 -0.91 -1.54
N VAL A 114 6.12 0.34 -1.98
CA VAL A 114 6.48 0.69 -3.35
C VAL A 114 7.63 1.69 -3.34
N ALA A 115 8.37 1.76 -4.46
CA ALA A 115 9.39 2.78 -4.64
C ALA A 115 8.73 4.15 -4.83
N GLY A 116 9.19 5.14 -4.10
CA GLY A 116 8.63 6.49 -4.17
C GLY A 116 9.62 7.59 -3.88
N TYR A 117 9.23 8.82 -4.24
CA TYR A 117 9.95 10.03 -3.88
C TYR A 117 9.70 10.36 -2.41
N GLN A 118 10.79 10.57 -1.66
CA GLN A 118 10.69 11.00 -0.27
C GLN A 118 10.06 12.39 -0.20
N ASP A 119 10.49 13.31 -1.04
CA ASP A 119 10.00 14.67 -1.15
C ASP A 119 9.57 14.95 -2.60
N PRO A 120 8.36 15.45 -2.83
CA PRO A 120 7.30 15.75 -1.86
C PRO A 120 6.22 14.66 -1.72
N ALA A 121 6.34 13.51 -2.42
CA ALA A 121 5.26 12.52 -2.48
C ALA A 121 4.98 11.89 -1.11
N ASN A 122 6.03 11.32 -0.46
CA ASN A 122 5.88 10.75 0.88
C ASN A 122 5.62 11.87 1.91
N SER A 123 6.48 12.87 1.93
CA SER A 123 6.40 14.01 2.83
C SER A 123 6.54 15.32 2.03
N PRO A 124 5.54 16.21 2.04
CA PRO A 124 4.42 16.25 2.99
C PRO A 124 3.12 15.57 2.53
N HIS A 125 3.00 15.10 1.24
CA HIS A 125 1.68 14.83 0.68
C HIS A 125 0.99 13.60 1.30
N MET A 126 1.56 12.39 1.22
CA MET A 126 0.94 11.21 1.85
C MET A 126 0.79 11.42 3.36
N ARG A 127 1.83 11.94 4.02
CA ARG A 127 1.80 12.20 5.46
C ARG A 127 0.66 13.13 5.88
N SER A 128 0.27 14.10 5.05
CA SER A 128 -0.88 14.97 5.31
C SER A 128 -2.19 14.18 5.33
N LEU A 129 -2.41 13.30 4.33
CA LEU A 129 -3.60 12.46 4.24
C LEU A 129 -3.67 11.42 5.38
N GLU A 130 -2.53 10.80 5.69
CA GLU A 130 -2.39 9.87 6.81
C GLU A 130 -2.67 10.54 8.16
N SER A 131 -2.27 11.81 8.31
CA SER A 131 -2.54 12.59 9.52
C SER A 131 -4.02 12.89 9.68
N ASP A 132 -4.75 13.14 8.59
CA ASP A 132 -6.22 13.31 8.62
C ASP A 132 -6.90 12.01 9.09
N ILE A 133 -6.53 10.87 8.50
CA ILE A 133 -7.06 9.56 8.90
C ILE A 133 -6.75 9.29 10.38
N THR A 134 -5.50 9.51 10.79
CA THR A 134 -5.07 9.30 12.19
C THR A 134 -5.88 10.16 13.17
N ARG A 135 -6.16 11.42 12.82
CA ARG A 135 -6.98 12.33 13.65
C ARG A 135 -8.40 11.80 13.82
N VAL A 136 -9.02 11.33 12.74
CA VAL A 136 -10.35 10.74 12.75
C VAL A 136 -10.40 9.47 13.59
N VAL A 137 -9.40 8.58 13.42
CA VAL A 137 -9.28 7.36 14.23
C VAL A 137 -9.09 7.68 15.72
N LYS A 138 -8.29 8.69 16.06
CA LYS A 138 -8.13 9.17 17.45
C LYS A 138 -9.43 9.70 18.07
N SER A 139 -10.37 10.19 17.26
CA SER A 139 -11.71 10.57 17.73
C SER A 139 -12.68 9.38 17.86
N GLN A 140 -12.14 8.16 17.90
CA GLN A 140 -12.88 6.91 18.05
C GLN A 140 -13.78 6.56 16.85
N GLU A 141 -13.47 7.06 15.67
CA GLU A 141 -14.09 6.63 14.43
C GLU A 141 -13.26 5.52 13.79
N ARG A 142 -13.90 4.41 13.41
CA ARG A 142 -13.24 3.36 12.61
C ARG A 142 -13.19 3.80 11.16
N VAL A 143 -12.05 3.59 10.51
CA VAL A 143 -11.81 3.97 9.12
C VAL A 143 -11.40 2.75 8.31
N VAL A 144 -12.03 2.57 7.15
CA VAL A 144 -11.56 1.66 6.11
C VAL A 144 -10.73 2.47 5.13
N LEU A 145 -9.47 2.13 4.98
CA LEU A 145 -8.53 2.75 4.06
C LEU A 145 -8.14 1.75 2.97
N GLY A 146 -8.34 2.12 1.72
CA GLY A 146 -7.73 1.45 0.57
C GLY A 146 -6.52 2.24 0.08
N VAL A 147 -5.49 1.54 -0.37
CA VAL A 147 -4.32 2.18 -1.01
C VAL A 147 -3.93 1.38 -2.25
N VAL A 148 -3.93 2.05 -3.41
CA VAL A 148 -3.65 1.40 -4.70
C VAL A 148 -2.55 2.16 -5.43
N PRO A 149 -1.37 1.57 -5.63
CA PRO A 149 -0.33 2.14 -6.48
C PRO A 149 -0.71 1.95 -7.95
N VAL A 150 -0.66 3.02 -8.72
CA VAL A 150 -0.90 3.02 -10.16
C VAL A 150 0.43 3.24 -10.86
N CYS A 151 0.84 2.33 -11.74
CA CYS A 151 2.07 2.45 -12.51
C CYS A 151 1.79 3.06 -13.89
N GLY A 152 2.79 3.76 -14.41
CA GLY A 152 2.82 4.27 -15.77
C GLY A 152 3.55 3.31 -16.71
N GLU A 153 4.38 3.90 -17.61
CA GLU A 153 5.19 3.14 -18.56
C GLU A 153 6.24 2.27 -17.89
N ASP A 154 6.85 2.75 -16.79
CA ASP A 154 7.73 1.94 -15.97
C ASP A 154 6.87 1.10 -14.99
N PRO A 155 6.82 -0.22 -15.16
CA PRO A 155 6.01 -1.08 -14.30
C PRO A 155 6.60 -1.25 -12.89
N ALA A 156 7.85 -0.88 -12.65
CA ALA A 156 8.49 -0.98 -11.35
C ALA A 156 8.16 0.21 -10.43
N ILE A 157 7.85 1.37 -11.00
CA ILE A 157 7.62 2.62 -10.27
C ILE A 157 6.17 3.07 -10.44
N SER A 158 5.46 3.22 -9.33
CA SER A 158 4.13 3.82 -9.36
C SER A 158 4.23 5.32 -9.63
N THR A 159 3.39 5.82 -10.52
CA THR A 159 3.28 7.27 -10.83
C THR A 159 2.28 7.98 -9.92
N GLU A 160 1.38 7.20 -9.31
CA GLU A 160 0.29 7.70 -8.47
C GLU A 160 -0.03 6.70 -7.37
N ILE A 161 -0.38 7.20 -6.19
CA ILE A 161 -0.89 6.40 -5.07
C ILE A 161 -2.31 6.87 -4.77
N ARG A 162 -3.30 6.06 -5.04
CA ARG A 162 -4.71 6.34 -4.73
C ARG A 162 -5.03 5.91 -3.32
N MET A 163 -5.71 6.79 -2.59
CA MET A 163 -6.03 6.63 -1.17
C MET A 163 -7.51 6.93 -0.91
N PRO A 164 -8.46 6.03 -1.28
CA PRO A 164 -9.83 6.14 -0.80
C PRO A 164 -9.94 5.70 0.65
N ALA A 165 -10.70 6.45 1.47
CA ALA A 165 -11.03 6.05 2.83
C ALA A 165 -12.46 6.47 3.21
N VAL A 166 -13.08 5.63 4.05
CA VAL A 166 -14.42 5.88 4.60
C VAL A 166 -14.44 5.59 6.08
N GLY A 167 -15.05 6.49 6.84
CA GLY A 167 -15.28 6.31 8.27
C GLY A 167 -16.75 6.02 8.59
N GLY A 168 -16.97 5.38 9.71
CA GLY A 168 -18.31 4.99 10.18
C GLY A 168 -19.21 6.16 10.56
N ARG A 169 -18.63 7.32 10.82
CA ARG A 169 -19.37 8.53 11.22
C ARG A 169 -19.37 9.62 10.16
N GLY A 170 -19.12 9.26 8.90
CA GLY A 170 -19.21 10.18 7.77
C GLY A 170 -17.88 10.69 7.24
N TYR A 171 -16.74 10.33 7.81
CA TYR A 171 -15.45 10.66 7.20
C TYR A 171 -15.34 10.09 5.79
N ARG A 172 -14.84 10.92 4.86
CA ARG A 172 -14.61 10.57 3.46
C ARG A 172 -13.28 11.14 3.00
N LEU A 173 -12.52 10.32 2.32
CA LEU A 173 -11.31 10.70 1.60
C LEU A 173 -11.30 9.96 0.26
N ASN A 174 -11.02 10.66 -0.82
CA ASN A 174 -10.72 10.07 -2.11
C ASN A 174 -9.67 10.93 -2.80
N CYS A 175 -8.41 10.61 -2.52
CA CYS A 175 -7.26 11.38 -2.97
C CYS A 175 -6.29 10.51 -3.77
N ALA A 176 -5.56 11.16 -4.65
CA ALA A 176 -4.44 10.60 -5.40
C ALA A 176 -3.19 11.43 -5.15
N VAL A 177 -2.12 10.81 -4.66
CA VAL A 177 -0.81 11.44 -4.50
C VAL A 177 0.06 11.10 -5.70
N TYR A 178 0.64 12.11 -6.34
CA TYR A 178 1.51 11.95 -7.49
C TYR A 178 2.93 11.63 -7.04
N ASN A 179 3.39 10.43 -7.38
CA ASN A 179 4.73 9.94 -7.06
C ASN A 179 5.72 10.39 -8.15
N ARG A 180 6.11 11.65 -8.11
CA ARG A 180 7.02 12.31 -9.07
C ARG A 180 7.83 13.42 -8.40
N PRO A 181 8.92 13.91 -9.02
CA PRO A 181 9.79 14.94 -8.41
C PRO A 181 9.08 16.23 -8.04
N THR A 182 8.06 16.63 -8.80
CA THR A 182 7.25 17.83 -8.54
C THR A 182 6.12 17.55 -7.54
N GLY A 183 5.86 16.28 -7.25
CA GLY A 183 4.79 15.83 -6.36
C GLY A 183 3.42 16.34 -6.72
N GLY A 184 2.66 16.65 -5.69
CA GLY A 184 1.28 17.08 -5.76
C GLY A 184 0.31 15.99 -5.35
N TYR A 185 -0.92 16.36 -5.10
CA TYR A 185 -2.04 15.44 -4.92
C TYR A 185 -3.33 16.10 -5.37
N SER A 186 -4.33 15.31 -5.68
CA SER A 186 -5.68 15.77 -5.96
C SER A 186 -6.67 14.96 -5.14
N CYS A 187 -7.77 15.59 -4.75
CA CYS A 187 -8.85 14.92 -4.04
C CYS A 187 -10.17 15.25 -4.72
N SER A 188 -10.96 14.22 -5.03
CA SER A 188 -12.36 14.39 -5.39
C SER A 188 -13.24 14.53 -4.15
N GLU A 189 -12.78 14.00 -3.01
CA GLU A 189 -13.46 14.09 -1.73
C GLU A 189 -12.42 14.13 -0.61
N ARG A 190 -12.54 15.08 0.32
CA ARG A 190 -11.70 15.18 1.51
C ARG A 190 -12.48 15.89 2.61
N SER A 191 -12.97 15.11 3.58
CA SER A 191 -13.61 15.65 4.77
C SER A 191 -12.60 16.37 5.65
N SER A 192 -12.94 17.53 6.17
CA SER A 192 -12.08 18.30 7.08
C SER A 192 -11.86 17.63 8.44
N GLY A 193 -12.55 16.53 8.72
CA GLY A 193 -12.49 15.86 10.02
C GLY A 193 -13.09 16.65 11.17
N GLU A 194 -13.79 17.74 10.88
CA GLU A 194 -14.64 18.37 11.84
C GLU A 194 -15.87 17.50 12.09
N ASN A 195 -16.02 17.08 13.33
CA ASN A 195 -17.19 16.35 13.80
C ASN A 195 -18.42 17.19 13.44
N PRO A 196 -19.40 16.66 12.66
CA PRO A 196 -20.68 17.36 12.57
C PRO A 196 -21.18 17.42 14.00
N SER A 197 -21.35 18.63 14.53
CA SER A 197 -21.93 18.85 15.85
C SER A 197 -23.21 18.07 15.89
N ILE A 198 -23.25 17.03 16.72
CA ILE A 198 -24.46 16.26 16.98
C ILE A 198 -25.42 17.23 17.68
N PRO A 199 -26.61 17.46 17.12
CA PRO A 199 -27.61 18.34 17.75
C PRO A 199 -28.09 17.77 19.09
#